data_7fc45d1548c54742dcc41176e365267a
#
_entry.id   7fc45d1548c54742dcc41176e365267a
#
_cell.length_a   1.000
_cell.length_b   1.000
_cell.length_c   1.000
_cell.angle_alpha   90.00
_cell.angle_beta   90.00
_cell.angle_gamma   90.00
#
_symmetry.space_group_name_H-M   'P 1'
#
loop_
_entity.id
_entity.type
_entity.pdbx_description
1 polymer ?
#
loop_
_entity_poly.entity_id
_entity_poly.type
_entity_poly.pdbx_seq_one_letter_code
_entity_poly.pdbx_strand_id
1 'polypeptide(L)'
;MFIVFIIGTAGSGKSRLTAAFGKWLQMSKQDVATINLDPGVSDLPYSPEVDVRDYVDIADLMERYHLGPNGALVMAADLVADQIEEITKEIEELQTDIVLVDTSGQMELFAFRASGPYIANELTKEPKAIVYLYDAVFSVNPLNYVSNLFLSCAVLNRFMLPQVHLLSKCDLLPKEEVDRIIDWSASKTALSTAIDQKLDGTKRLFSRNMMEAIYKLGLQSPLIPVSAKTNDGIINFNIAIERVLAEGDKYTF
;
A
#
# COMPACT_ATOMS: atom_id res chain seq x y z
N MET A 1 14.71 4.34 13.47
CA MET A 1 13.83 3.34 12.83
C MET A 1 12.78 4.07 12.02
N PHE A 2 12.35 3.54 10.87
CA PHE A 2 11.27 4.07 10.04
C PHE A 2 10.25 2.97 9.77
N ILE A 3 8.95 3.33 9.71
CA ILE A 3 7.88 2.36 9.46
C ILE A 3 7.25 2.63 8.09
N VAL A 4 7.17 1.60 7.25
CA VAL A 4 6.64 1.69 5.88
C VAL A 4 5.47 0.73 5.72
N PHE A 5 4.24 1.25 5.69
CA PHE A 5 3.04 0.47 5.44
C PHE A 5 2.83 0.25 3.94
N ILE A 6 2.72 -1.00 3.50
CA ILE A 6 2.46 -1.34 2.11
C ILE A 6 0.96 -1.61 1.96
N ILE A 7 0.25 -0.70 1.28
CA ILE A 7 -1.21 -0.72 1.11
C ILE A 7 -1.55 -0.80 -0.38
N GLY A 8 -2.65 -1.45 -0.70
CA GLY A 8 -3.17 -1.56 -2.05
C GLY A 8 -4.29 -2.59 -2.13
N THR A 9 -4.98 -2.63 -3.26
CA THR A 9 -6.09 -3.56 -3.49
C THR A 9 -5.64 -5.02 -3.38
N ALA A 10 -6.61 -5.91 -3.20
CA ALA A 10 -6.34 -7.35 -3.20
C ALA A 10 -5.61 -7.77 -4.48
N GLY A 11 -4.57 -8.57 -4.32
CA GLY A 11 -3.76 -9.02 -5.45
C GLY A 11 -2.81 -7.99 -6.05
N SER A 12 -2.70 -6.74 -5.54
CA SER A 12 -1.77 -5.72 -6.09
C SER A 12 -0.28 -6.05 -5.92
N GLY A 13 0.07 -7.07 -5.15
CA GLY A 13 1.45 -7.53 -4.99
C GLY A 13 2.15 -7.03 -3.74
N LYS A 14 1.41 -6.63 -2.69
CA LYS A 14 1.94 -6.16 -1.40
C LYS A 14 3.03 -7.08 -0.84
N SER A 15 2.68 -8.31 -0.52
CA SER A 15 3.60 -9.28 0.11
C SER A 15 4.82 -9.60 -0.77
N ARG A 16 4.64 -9.63 -2.10
CA ARG A 16 5.78 -9.83 -3.02
C ARG A 16 6.72 -8.62 -3.04
N LEU A 17 6.16 -7.40 -2.98
CA LEU A 17 6.98 -6.20 -2.89
C LEU A 17 7.69 -6.14 -1.54
N THR A 18 7.02 -6.47 -0.43
CA THR A 18 7.63 -6.56 0.90
C THR A 18 8.85 -7.50 0.87
N ALA A 19 8.68 -8.71 0.33
CA ALA A 19 9.78 -9.66 0.18
C ALA A 19 10.93 -9.14 -0.69
N ALA A 20 10.61 -8.59 -1.88
CA ALA A 20 11.63 -8.14 -2.83
C ALA A 20 12.38 -6.91 -2.32
N PHE A 21 11.67 -5.95 -1.74
CA PHE A 21 12.26 -4.74 -1.21
C PHE A 21 13.06 -5.01 0.07
N GLY A 22 12.53 -5.82 0.99
CA GLY A 22 13.26 -6.25 2.19
C GLY A 22 14.57 -6.93 1.85
N LYS A 23 14.54 -7.88 0.90
CA LYS A 23 15.76 -8.53 0.42
C LYS A 23 16.76 -7.55 -0.22
N TRP A 24 16.26 -6.59 -1.00
CA TRP A 24 17.10 -5.57 -1.63
C TRP A 24 17.76 -4.66 -0.58
N LEU A 25 17.03 -4.24 0.46
CA LEU A 25 17.57 -3.46 1.58
C LEU A 25 18.66 -4.23 2.33
N GLN A 26 18.43 -5.51 2.65
CA GLN A 26 19.44 -6.39 3.27
C GLN A 26 20.71 -6.50 2.43
N MET A 27 20.57 -6.68 1.10
CA MET A 27 21.71 -6.70 0.18
C MET A 27 22.46 -5.35 0.15
N SER A 28 21.76 -4.25 0.40
CA SER A 28 22.32 -2.90 0.54
C SER A 28 22.88 -2.61 1.93
N LYS A 29 22.96 -3.63 2.80
CA LYS A 29 23.47 -3.57 4.19
C LYS A 29 22.66 -2.63 5.10
N GLN A 30 21.37 -2.52 4.86
CA GLN A 30 20.43 -1.85 5.78
C GLN A 30 19.78 -2.91 6.68
N ASP A 31 19.62 -2.58 7.96
CA ASP A 31 18.92 -3.43 8.91
C ASP A 31 17.41 -3.24 8.70
N VAL A 32 16.74 -4.27 8.19
CA VAL A 32 15.32 -4.27 7.85
C VAL A 32 14.60 -5.43 8.51
N ALA A 33 13.44 -5.14 9.08
CA ALA A 33 12.48 -6.13 9.54
C ALA A 33 11.21 -6.09 8.69
N THR A 34 10.55 -7.23 8.58
CA THR A 34 9.26 -7.38 7.90
C THR A 34 8.20 -7.83 8.89
N ILE A 35 7.02 -7.21 8.81
CA ILE A 35 5.89 -7.52 9.69
C ILE A 35 4.70 -7.90 8.83
N ASN A 36 4.05 -8.99 9.20
CA ASN A 36 2.78 -9.38 8.62
C ASN A 36 1.62 -8.88 9.49
N LEU A 37 0.76 -8.00 8.93
CA LEU A 37 -0.52 -7.59 9.53
C LEU A 37 -1.74 -8.22 8.83
N ASP A 38 -1.56 -9.24 7.98
CA ASP A 38 -2.67 -9.97 7.37
C ASP A 38 -2.92 -11.30 8.12
N PRO A 39 -3.92 -11.37 8.99
CA PRO A 39 -4.23 -12.61 9.69
C PRO A 39 -4.81 -13.70 8.76
N GLY A 40 -5.23 -13.32 7.54
CA GLY A 40 -5.87 -14.22 6.57
C GLY A 40 -4.94 -14.83 5.54
N VAL A 41 -3.67 -14.44 5.54
CA VAL A 41 -2.73 -14.98 4.56
C VAL A 41 -2.29 -16.41 4.92
N SER A 42 -2.39 -17.35 3.97
CA SER A 42 -1.91 -18.73 4.17
C SER A 42 -0.39 -18.81 4.00
N ASP A 43 0.14 -18.25 2.92
CA ASP A 43 1.54 -18.34 2.55
C ASP A 43 2.14 -16.96 2.26
N LEU A 44 3.29 -16.68 2.90
CA LEU A 44 4.06 -15.48 2.69
C LEU A 44 5.33 -15.77 1.87
N PRO A 45 5.70 -14.90 0.94
CA PRO A 45 6.95 -15.04 0.17
C PRO A 45 8.20 -14.60 0.97
N TYR A 46 8.08 -14.33 2.25
CA TYR A 46 9.13 -13.96 3.20
C TYR A 46 8.81 -14.55 4.59
N SER A 47 9.77 -14.53 5.49
CA SER A 47 9.59 -14.88 6.89
C SER A 47 9.50 -13.58 7.69
N PRO A 48 8.34 -13.21 8.22
CA PRO A 48 8.22 -11.99 9.01
C PRO A 48 8.92 -12.16 10.37
N GLU A 49 9.49 -11.09 10.89
CA GLU A 49 10.03 -11.01 12.25
C GLU A 49 8.91 -10.90 13.28
N VAL A 50 7.77 -10.27 12.92
CA VAL A 50 6.55 -10.24 13.73
C VAL A 50 5.35 -10.62 12.85
N ASP A 51 4.56 -11.58 13.31
CA ASP A 51 3.43 -12.12 12.56
C ASP A 51 2.15 -12.08 13.39
N VAL A 52 1.13 -11.36 12.91
CA VAL A 52 -0.15 -11.29 13.64
C VAL A 52 -0.89 -12.62 13.73
N ARG A 53 -0.51 -13.63 12.94
CA ARG A 53 -1.08 -14.98 13.03
C ARG A 53 -0.64 -15.70 14.31
N ASP A 54 0.42 -15.26 14.96
CA ASP A 54 0.85 -15.77 16.27
C ASP A 54 -0.04 -15.25 17.40
N TYR A 55 -0.77 -14.16 17.17
CA TYR A 55 -1.70 -13.53 18.12
C TYR A 55 -3.17 -13.86 17.84
N VAL A 56 -3.54 -14.03 16.57
CA VAL A 56 -4.93 -14.21 16.16
C VAL A 56 -5.05 -15.34 15.13
N ASP A 57 -5.73 -16.43 15.53
CA ASP A 57 -6.02 -17.56 14.65
C ASP A 57 -7.44 -17.45 14.08
N ILE A 58 -7.53 -17.34 12.74
CA ILE A 58 -8.83 -17.25 12.04
C ILE A 58 -9.63 -18.53 12.16
N ALA A 59 -9.00 -19.70 12.17
CA ALA A 59 -9.72 -20.96 12.28
C ALA A 59 -10.40 -21.10 13.65
N ASP A 60 -9.70 -20.71 14.72
CA ASP A 60 -10.26 -20.66 16.08
C ASP A 60 -11.44 -19.67 16.16
N LEU A 61 -11.31 -18.48 15.55
CA LEU A 61 -12.41 -17.52 15.49
C LEU A 61 -13.64 -18.04 14.75
N MET A 62 -13.45 -18.72 13.63
CA MET A 62 -14.55 -19.33 12.89
C MET A 62 -15.29 -20.39 13.71
N GLU A 63 -14.55 -21.23 14.42
CA GLU A 63 -15.13 -22.31 15.24
C GLU A 63 -15.81 -21.72 16.49
N ARG A 64 -15.11 -20.91 17.24
CA ARG A 64 -15.57 -20.37 18.53
C ARG A 64 -16.79 -19.47 18.42
N TYR A 65 -16.84 -18.63 17.38
CA TYR A 65 -17.91 -17.65 17.19
C TYR A 65 -18.89 -18.02 16.06
N HIS A 66 -18.78 -19.20 15.49
CA HIS A 66 -19.62 -19.68 14.38
C HIS A 66 -19.64 -18.71 13.20
N LEU A 67 -18.48 -18.12 12.88
CA LEU A 67 -18.33 -17.12 11.80
C LEU A 67 -17.95 -17.80 10.48
N GLY A 68 -18.44 -17.24 9.38
CA GLY A 68 -17.88 -17.53 8.07
C GLY A 68 -16.52 -16.82 7.86
N PRO A 69 -15.74 -17.18 6.80
CA PRO A 69 -14.39 -16.63 6.57
C PRO A 69 -14.31 -15.11 6.60
N ASN A 70 -15.24 -14.41 5.96
CA ASN A 70 -15.25 -12.94 5.94
C ASN A 70 -15.53 -12.34 7.33
N GLY A 71 -16.44 -12.95 8.10
CA GLY A 71 -16.72 -12.51 9.47
C GLY A 71 -15.52 -12.69 10.39
N ALA A 72 -14.83 -13.82 10.27
CA ALA A 72 -13.61 -14.11 11.02
C ALA A 72 -12.47 -13.14 10.67
N LEU A 73 -12.28 -12.82 9.38
CA LEU A 73 -11.30 -11.82 8.93
C LEU A 73 -11.58 -10.43 9.50
N VAL A 74 -12.86 -10.01 9.51
CA VAL A 74 -13.29 -8.74 10.10
C VAL A 74 -12.98 -8.70 11.59
N MET A 75 -13.33 -9.76 12.32
CA MET A 75 -13.07 -9.86 13.76
C MET A 75 -11.57 -9.94 14.06
N ALA A 76 -10.81 -10.70 13.27
CA ALA A 76 -9.36 -10.79 13.41
C ALA A 76 -8.68 -9.43 13.27
N ALA A 77 -9.08 -8.62 12.28
CA ALA A 77 -8.52 -7.27 12.08
C ALA A 77 -8.77 -6.34 13.28
N ASP A 78 -9.89 -6.50 13.99
CA ASP A 78 -10.16 -5.72 15.21
C ASP A 78 -9.37 -6.28 16.40
N LEU A 79 -9.24 -7.60 16.55
CA LEU A 79 -8.45 -8.22 17.61
C LEU A 79 -6.95 -7.93 17.49
N VAL A 80 -6.41 -7.78 16.28
CA VAL A 80 -5.02 -7.33 16.08
C VAL A 80 -4.80 -5.94 16.69
N ALA A 81 -5.80 -5.05 16.63
CA ALA A 81 -5.70 -3.74 17.26
C ALA A 81 -5.62 -3.83 18.80
N ASP A 82 -6.24 -4.83 19.40
CA ASP A 82 -6.18 -5.06 20.85
C ASP A 82 -4.79 -5.56 21.29
N GLN A 83 -4.02 -6.15 20.39
CA GLN A 83 -2.65 -6.67 20.64
C GLN A 83 -1.55 -5.66 20.30
N ILE A 84 -1.90 -4.43 19.92
CA ILE A 84 -0.94 -3.48 19.35
C ILE A 84 0.20 -3.11 20.31
N GLU A 85 -0.04 -3.12 21.62
CA GLU A 85 1.01 -2.83 22.62
C GLU A 85 2.08 -3.91 22.67
N GLU A 86 1.68 -5.19 22.53
CA GLU A 86 2.63 -6.32 22.50
C GLU A 86 3.40 -6.34 21.20
N ILE A 87 2.70 -6.17 20.08
CA ILE A 87 3.29 -6.06 18.75
C ILE A 87 4.32 -4.92 18.70
N THR A 88 3.99 -3.76 19.28
CA THR A 88 4.89 -2.61 19.32
C THR A 88 6.17 -2.90 20.11
N LYS A 89 6.06 -3.58 21.26
CA LYS A 89 7.24 -3.97 22.06
C LYS A 89 8.17 -4.89 21.28
N GLU A 90 7.62 -5.91 20.60
CA GLU A 90 8.44 -6.80 19.77
C GLU A 90 9.15 -6.04 18.65
N ILE A 91 8.46 -5.10 18.00
CA ILE A 91 9.07 -4.27 16.94
C ILE A 91 10.20 -3.38 17.49
N GLU A 92 10.01 -2.77 18.65
CA GLU A 92 11.03 -1.93 19.27
C GLU A 92 12.27 -2.72 19.71
N GLU A 93 12.12 -4.00 20.05
CA GLU A 93 13.22 -4.91 20.40
C GLU A 93 14.08 -5.31 19.18
N LEU A 94 13.55 -5.22 17.94
CA LEU A 94 14.29 -5.59 16.72
C LEU A 94 15.48 -4.68 16.41
N GLN A 95 15.47 -3.43 16.91
CA GLN A 95 16.56 -2.44 16.70
C GLN A 95 16.99 -2.27 15.23
N THR A 96 16.02 -2.26 14.33
CA THR A 96 16.23 -2.13 12.88
C THR A 96 16.13 -0.69 12.40
N ASP A 97 16.70 -0.40 11.22
CA ASP A 97 16.59 0.92 10.59
C ASP A 97 15.22 1.13 9.94
N ILE A 98 14.70 0.09 9.28
CA ILE A 98 13.44 0.13 8.52
C ILE A 98 12.59 -1.08 8.87
N VAL A 99 11.30 -0.83 9.08
CA VAL A 99 10.27 -1.86 9.26
C VAL A 99 9.30 -1.79 8.09
N LEU A 100 9.18 -2.87 7.34
CA LEU A 100 8.20 -3.03 6.26
C LEU A 100 6.98 -3.75 6.80
N VAL A 101 5.84 -3.08 6.75
CA VAL A 101 4.56 -3.60 7.25
C VAL A 101 3.70 -4.02 6.07
N ASP A 102 3.54 -5.33 5.88
CA ASP A 102 2.62 -5.91 4.91
C ASP A 102 1.21 -5.94 5.49
N THR A 103 0.29 -5.23 4.85
CA THR A 103 -1.08 -5.08 5.35
C THR A 103 -2.02 -6.12 4.75
N SER A 104 -3.20 -6.25 5.35
CA SER A 104 -4.23 -7.20 4.90
C SER A 104 -4.43 -7.22 3.39
N GLY A 105 -4.62 -8.42 2.85
CA GLY A 105 -4.94 -8.64 1.45
C GLY A 105 -6.12 -7.82 0.96
N GLN A 106 -7.14 -7.67 1.78
CA GLN A 106 -8.29 -6.81 1.55
C GLN A 106 -8.03 -5.43 2.16
N MET A 107 -7.81 -4.44 1.30
CA MET A 107 -7.53 -3.06 1.72
C MET A 107 -8.63 -2.50 2.65
N GLU A 108 -9.86 -2.91 2.45
CA GLU A 108 -11.02 -2.49 3.24
C GLU A 108 -10.86 -2.82 4.73
N LEU A 109 -10.24 -3.96 5.05
CA LEU A 109 -10.05 -4.40 6.42
C LEU A 109 -9.00 -3.57 7.15
N PHE A 110 -7.99 -3.07 6.45
CA PHE A 110 -6.96 -2.22 7.05
C PHE A 110 -7.27 -0.73 6.90
N ALA A 111 -7.54 -0.23 5.68
CA ALA A 111 -7.64 1.20 5.46
C ALA A 111 -8.99 1.81 5.88
N PHE A 112 -10.10 1.05 5.81
CA PHE A 112 -11.44 1.63 6.01
C PHE A 112 -12.16 1.19 7.28
N ARG A 113 -11.58 0.28 8.07
CA ARG A 113 -12.01 0.03 9.45
C ARG A 113 -11.32 1.00 10.41
N ALA A 114 -11.86 1.12 11.63
CA ALA A 114 -11.24 1.98 12.66
C ALA A 114 -9.91 1.40 13.17
N SER A 115 -9.78 0.07 13.17
CA SER A 115 -8.60 -0.65 13.64
C SER A 115 -7.32 -0.31 12.87
N GLY A 116 -7.37 -0.16 11.54
CA GLY A 116 -6.16 0.11 10.76
C GLY A 116 -5.50 1.46 11.03
N PRO A 117 -6.20 2.62 10.96
CA PRO A 117 -5.65 3.90 11.37
C PRO A 117 -5.20 3.92 12.84
N TYR A 118 -5.91 3.21 13.73
CA TYR A 118 -5.50 3.04 15.13
C TYR A 118 -4.16 2.30 15.23
N ILE A 119 -4.03 1.15 14.58
CA ILE A 119 -2.78 0.40 14.50
C ILE A 119 -1.66 1.28 13.95
N ALA A 120 -1.89 1.98 12.84
CA ALA A 120 -0.87 2.83 12.23
C ALA A 120 -0.42 3.99 13.15
N ASN A 121 -1.30 4.51 14.00
CA ASN A 121 -0.95 5.56 14.95
C ASN A 121 -0.18 5.02 16.16
N GLU A 122 -0.65 3.90 16.70
CA GLU A 122 -0.10 3.35 17.96
C GLU A 122 1.17 2.52 17.73
N LEU A 123 1.36 1.95 16.55
CA LEU A 123 2.55 1.18 16.20
C LEU A 123 3.78 2.07 16.23
N THR A 124 4.49 2.15 17.33
CA THR A 124 5.66 2.99 17.59
C THR A 124 5.42 4.51 17.45
N LYS A 125 6.37 5.33 17.92
CA LYS A 125 6.36 6.80 17.73
C LYS A 125 7.28 7.25 16.58
N GLU A 126 7.89 6.33 15.89
CA GLU A 126 8.84 6.58 14.82
C GLU A 126 8.17 7.14 13.56
N PRO A 127 8.92 7.83 12.68
CA PRO A 127 8.39 8.33 11.42
C PRO A 127 7.80 7.22 10.54
N LYS A 128 6.65 7.52 9.94
CA LYS A 128 5.85 6.56 9.16
C LYS A 128 5.56 7.08 7.77
N ALA A 129 5.51 6.16 6.81
CA ALA A 129 5.03 6.45 5.46
C ALA A 129 4.17 5.31 4.93
N ILE A 130 3.33 5.63 3.95
CA ILE A 130 2.52 4.67 3.22
C ILE A 130 3.09 4.51 1.82
N VAL A 131 3.21 3.27 1.38
CA VAL A 131 3.42 2.89 -0.02
C VAL A 131 2.10 2.38 -0.57
N TYR A 132 1.50 3.13 -1.48
CA TYR A 132 0.25 2.71 -2.11
C TYR A 132 0.51 2.08 -3.48
N LEU A 133 0.02 0.85 -3.68
CA LEU A 133 0.23 0.08 -4.89
C LEU A 133 -0.92 0.22 -5.89
N TYR A 134 -0.60 0.74 -7.06
CA TYR A 134 -1.44 0.64 -8.27
C TYR A 134 -1.05 -0.62 -9.03
N ASP A 135 -1.98 -1.54 -9.23
CA ASP A 135 -1.77 -2.69 -10.10
C ASP A 135 -1.70 -2.23 -11.57
N ALA A 136 -0.59 -2.49 -12.24
CA ALA A 136 -0.36 -2.03 -13.61
C ALA A 136 -1.39 -2.62 -14.59
N VAL A 137 -1.69 -3.92 -14.47
CA VAL A 137 -2.64 -4.60 -15.35
C VAL A 137 -4.05 -4.03 -15.20
N PHE A 138 -4.47 -3.74 -13.97
CA PHE A 138 -5.76 -3.10 -13.70
C PHE A 138 -5.79 -1.66 -14.22
N SER A 139 -4.66 -0.94 -14.12
CA SER A 139 -4.53 0.49 -14.45
C SER A 139 -4.41 0.79 -15.94
N VAL A 140 -4.33 -0.20 -16.84
CA VAL A 140 -4.30 0.00 -18.32
C VAL A 140 -5.55 0.74 -18.82
N ASN A 141 -6.68 0.58 -18.13
CA ASN A 141 -7.91 1.30 -18.46
C ASN A 141 -7.97 2.63 -17.67
N PRO A 142 -8.14 3.79 -18.32
CA PRO A 142 -8.20 5.07 -17.63
C PRO A 142 -9.34 5.18 -16.60
N LEU A 143 -10.46 4.47 -16.78
CA LEU A 143 -11.51 4.38 -15.76
C LEU A 143 -10.99 3.75 -14.46
N ASN A 144 -10.28 2.63 -14.59
CA ASN A 144 -9.70 1.91 -13.45
C ASN A 144 -8.57 2.71 -12.80
N TYR A 145 -7.75 3.38 -13.63
CA TYR A 145 -6.71 4.27 -13.14
C TYR A 145 -7.28 5.40 -12.28
N VAL A 146 -8.31 6.11 -12.77
CA VAL A 146 -9.00 7.17 -12.01
C VAL A 146 -9.62 6.61 -10.72
N SER A 147 -10.20 5.40 -10.76
CA SER A 147 -10.74 4.75 -9.55
C SER A 147 -9.64 4.48 -8.52
N ASN A 148 -8.49 3.96 -8.96
CA ASN A 148 -7.33 3.75 -8.09
C ASN A 148 -6.78 5.06 -7.50
N LEU A 149 -6.78 6.12 -8.29
CA LEU A 149 -6.35 7.45 -7.84
C LEU A 149 -7.26 7.97 -6.69
N PHE A 150 -8.58 7.73 -6.79
CA PHE A 150 -9.50 8.05 -5.69
C PHE A 150 -9.29 7.18 -4.45
N LEU A 151 -9.02 5.89 -4.64
CA LEU A 151 -8.72 4.99 -3.52
C LEU A 151 -7.45 5.42 -2.79
N SER A 152 -6.40 5.84 -3.50
CA SER A 152 -5.17 6.35 -2.86
C SER A 152 -5.42 7.65 -2.08
N CYS A 153 -6.24 8.56 -2.62
CA CYS A 153 -6.67 9.76 -1.89
C CYS A 153 -7.52 9.43 -0.66
N ALA A 154 -8.39 8.41 -0.74
CA ALA A 154 -9.17 7.96 0.40
C ALA A 154 -8.28 7.36 1.50
N VAL A 155 -7.25 6.60 1.14
CA VAL A 155 -6.23 6.10 2.07
C VAL A 155 -5.47 7.26 2.71
N LEU A 156 -5.02 8.25 1.92
CA LEU A 156 -4.37 9.44 2.45
C LEU A 156 -5.23 10.14 3.50
N ASN A 157 -6.51 10.35 3.19
CA ASN A 157 -7.46 11.00 4.12
C ASN A 157 -7.71 10.20 5.40
N ARG A 158 -7.55 8.87 5.36
CA ARG A 158 -7.74 8.01 6.54
C ARG A 158 -6.55 8.00 7.48
N PHE A 159 -5.34 8.04 6.96
CA PHE A 159 -4.12 7.89 7.74
C PHE A 159 -3.40 9.22 7.97
N MET A 160 -3.54 10.21 7.08
CA MET A 160 -2.82 11.48 7.10
C MET A 160 -1.30 11.30 7.23
N LEU A 161 -0.78 10.24 6.63
CA LEU A 161 0.65 9.92 6.54
C LEU A 161 1.17 10.23 5.14
N PRO A 162 2.45 10.60 5.00
CA PRO A 162 3.09 10.77 3.69
C PRO A 162 2.94 9.49 2.83
N GLN A 163 2.66 9.67 1.53
CA GLN A 163 2.46 8.55 0.61
C GLN A 163 3.44 8.55 -0.55
N VAL A 164 3.97 7.36 -0.87
CA VAL A 164 4.66 7.06 -2.12
C VAL A 164 3.78 6.16 -2.97
N HIS A 165 3.58 6.52 -4.23
CA HIS A 165 2.72 5.79 -5.15
C HIS A 165 3.55 4.94 -6.11
N LEU A 166 3.32 3.63 -6.13
CA LEU A 166 4.01 2.70 -7.01
C LEU A 166 3.04 2.08 -8.02
N LEU A 167 3.50 1.96 -9.27
CA LEU A 167 2.87 1.12 -10.27
C LEU A 167 3.52 -0.27 -10.20
N SER A 168 2.83 -1.22 -9.59
CA SER A 168 3.34 -2.58 -9.36
C SER A 168 3.11 -3.49 -10.56
N LYS A 169 3.86 -4.60 -10.64
CA LYS A 169 3.74 -5.64 -11.69
C LYS A 169 4.01 -5.11 -13.10
N CYS A 170 4.90 -4.16 -13.25
CA CYS A 170 5.23 -3.60 -14.57
C CYS A 170 5.81 -4.63 -15.54
N ASP A 171 6.37 -5.73 -15.03
CA ASP A 171 6.85 -6.88 -15.81
C ASP A 171 5.74 -7.63 -16.57
N LEU A 172 4.47 -7.40 -16.24
CA LEU A 172 3.33 -8.04 -16.90
C LEU A 172 2.80 -7.24 -18.09
N LEU A 173 3.32 -6.04 -18.34
CA LEU A 173 2.89 -5.17 -19.44
C LEU A 173 4.04 -4.85 -20.37
N PRO A 174 3.75 -4.59 -21.67
CA PRO A 174 4.70 -3.95 -22.56
C PRO A 174 5.13 -2.58 -22.04
N LYS A 175 6.37 -2.19 -22.32
CA LYS A 175 6.93 -0.94 -21.85
C LYS A 175 6.09 0.28 -22.24
N GLU A 176 5.56 0.30 -23.45
CA GLU A 176 4.72 1.38 -23.96
C GLU A 176 3.43 1.58 -23.14
N GLU A 177 2.87 0.50 -22.59
CA GLU A 177 1.71 0.56 -21.71
C GLU A 177 2.09 1.14 -20.34
N VAL A 178 3.23 0.71 -19.80
CA VAL A 178 3.76 1.24 -18.54
C VAL A 178 4.05 2.74 -18.67
N ASP A 179 4.78 3.13 -19.72
CA ASP A 179 5.13 4.54 -19.98
C ASP A 179 3.87 5.40 -20.12
N ARG A 180 2.83 4.90 -20.78
CA ARG A 180 1.54 5.58 -20.92
C ARG A 180 0.85 5.81 -19.56
N ILE A 181 0.85 4.83 -18.66
CA ILE A 181 0.25 4.97 -17.33
C ILE A 181 1.07 5.98 -16.49
N ILE A 182 2.38 5.95 -16.61
CA ILE A 182 3.27 6.93 -15.94
C ILE A 182 2.97 8.35 -16.45
N ASP A 183 2.80 8.53 -17.77
CA ASP A 183 2.41 9.81 -18.35
C ASP A 183 1.07 10.32 -17.79
N TRP A 184 0.09 9.44 -17.54
CA TRP A 184 -1.18 9.82 -16.89
C TRP A 184 -0.98 10.34 -15.46
N SER A 185 -0.01 9.78 -14.75
CA SER A 185 0.29 10.22 -13.38
C SER A 185 0.98 11.60 -13.34
N ALA A 186 1.75 11.92 -14.36
CA ALA A 186 2.54 13.14 -14.45
C ALA A 186 1.81 14.30 -15.16
N SER A 187 0.84 13.98 -16.04
CA SER A 187 0.20 14.98 -16.91
C SER A 187 -1.33 14.88 -16.90
N LYS A 188 -1.98 15.94 -16.38
CA LYS A 188 -3.43 16.12 -16.46
C LYS A 188 -3.95 15.99 -17.89
N THR A 189 -3.24 16.58 -18.85
CA THR A 189 -3.63 16.57 -20.27
C THR A 189 -3.57 15.16 -20.84
N ALA A 190 -2.53 14.39 -20.54
CA ALA A 190 -2.41 13.00 -20.99
C ALA A 190 -3.56 12.13 -20.47
N LEU A 191 -3.87 12.23 -19.16
CA LEU A 191 -4.99 11.50 -18.57
C LEU A 191 -6.35 11.95 -19.14
N SER A 192 -6.57 13.25 -19.27
CA SER A 192 -7.81 13.78 -19.88
C SER A 192 -8.00 13.26 -21.31
N THR A 193 -6.95 13.27 -22.12
CA THR A 193 -6.99 12.73 -23.50
C THR A 193 -7.32 11.24 -23.49
N ALA A 194 -6.72 10.46 -22.61
CA ALA A 194 -7.01 9.03 -22.50
C ALA A 194 -8.46 8.74 -22.09
N ILE A 195 -9.00 9.53 -21.15
CA ILE A 195 -10.42 9.46 -20.76
C ILE A 195 -11.33 9.77 -21.95
N ASP A 196 -11.04 10.84 -22.69
CA ASP A 196 -11.86 11.28 -23.83
C ASP A 196 -11.82 10.28 -25.00
N GLN A 197 -10.70 9.57 -25.19
CA GLN A 197 -10.54 8.58 -26.27
C GLN A 197 -11.12 7.20 -25.94
N LYS A 198 -11.08 6.79 -24.66
CA LYS A 198 -11.44 5.42 -24.27
C LYS A 198 -12.78 5.30 -23.56
N LEU A 199 -13.34 6.40 -23.07
CA LEU A 199 -14.59 6.38 -22.32
C LEU A 199 -15.67 7.22 -23.01
N ASP A 200 -16.91 6.76 -22.94
CA ASP A 200 -18.06 7.42 -23.53
C ASP A 200 -19.12 7.81 -22.49
N GLY A 201 -19.98 8.75 -22.88
CA GLY A 201 -21.18 9.15 -22.14
C GLY A 201 -20.91 9.53 -20.70
N THR A 202 -21.71 8.99 -19.79
CA THR A 202 -21.65 9.29 -18.36
C THR A 202 -20.32 8.88 -17.72
N LYS A 203 -19.71 7.75 -18.16
CA LYS A 203 -18.44 7.28 -17.63
C LYS A 203 -17.31 8.29 -17.91
N ARG A 204 -17.26 8.83 -19.11
CA ARG A 204 -16.30 9.87 -19.50
C ARG A 204 -16.46 11.12 -18.65
N LEU A 205 -17.69 11.64 -18.54
CA LEU A 205 -17.95 12.86 -17.79
C LEU A 205 -17.61 12.69 -16.30
N PHE A 206 -18.02 11.57 -15.72
CA PHE A 206 -17.75 11.28 -14.30
C PHE A 206 -16.25 11.14 -14.02
N SER A 207 -15.51 10.32 -14.80
CA SER A 207 -14.07 10.16 -14.63
C SER A 207 -13.31 11.46 -14.80
N ARG A 208 -13.74 12.32 -15.72
CA ARG A 208 -13.15 13.64 -15.93
C ARG A 208 -13.37 14.56 -14.73
N ASN A 209 -14.58 14.63 -14.19
CA ASN A 209 -14.89 15.44 -13.02
C ASN A 209 -14.10 14.95 -11.78
N MET A 210 -14.00 13.64 -11.61
CA MET A 210 -13.17 13.04 -10.56
C MET A 210 -11.70 13.45 -10.70
N MET A 211 -11.12 13.25 -11.87
CA MET A 211 -9.74 13.68 -12.14
C MET A 211 -9.55 15.18 -11.83
N GLU A 212 -10.44 16.04 -12.30
CA GLU A 212 -10.35 17.48 -12.06
C GLU A 212 -10.40 17.85 -10.57
N ALA A 213 -11.21 17.15 -9.77
CA ALA A 213 -11.27 17.35 -8.33
C ALA A 213 -9.93 17.04 -7.65
N ILE A 214 -9.29 15.91 -8.01
CA ILE A 214 -7.98 15.52 -7.46
C ILE A 214 -6.91 16.55 -7.83
N TYR A 215 -6.86 16.98 -9.09
CA TYR A 215 -5.90 17.99 -9.52
C TYR A 215 -6.11 19.35 -8.85
N LYS A 216 -7.37 19.74 -8.59
CA LYS A 216 -7.71 20.95 -7.82
C LYS A 216 -7.22 20.89 -6.38
N LEU A 217 -7.25 19.71 -5.77
CA LEU A 217 -6.79 19.49 -4.39
C LEU A 217 -5.26 19.30 -4.28
N GLY A 218 -4.54 19.21 -5.42
CA GLY A 218 -3.10 18.94 -5.42
C GLY A 218 -2.73 17.53 -4.94
N LEU A 219 -3.67 16.57 -5.01
CA LEU A 219 -3.50 15.21 -4.48
C LEU A 219 -2.93 14.20 -5.52
N GLN A 220 -2.57 14.67 -6.71
CA GLN A 220 -1.88 13.84 -7.70
C GLN A 220 -0.43 13.62 -7.29
N SER A 221 0.07 12.41 -7.48
CA SER A 221 1.47 12.07 -7.27
C SER A 221 1.99 11.23 -8.43
N PRO A 222 3.20 11.48 -8.94
CA PRO A 222 3.80 10.65 -9.97
C PRO A 222 3.95 9.21 -9.49
N LEU A 223 3.64 8.25 -10.37
CA LEU A 223 3.85 6.84 -10.09
C LEU A 223 5.30 6.44 -10.36
N ILE A 224 5.84 5.59 -9.50
CA ILE A 224 7.13 4.94 -9.71
C ILE A 224 6.85 3.52 -10.22
N PRO A 225 7.26 3.16 -11.45
CA PRO A 225 7.07 1.83 -11.97
C PRO A 225 8.01 0.85 -11.26
N VAL A 226 7.46 -0.28 -10.78
CA VAL A 226 8.23 -1.31 -10.07
C VAL A 226 7.80 -2.72 -10.49
N SER A 227 8.75 -3.65 -10.42
CA SER A 227 8.50 -5.08 -10.49
C SER A 227 9.21 -5.79 -9.34
N ALA A 228 8.44 -6.39 -8.45
CA ALA A 228 8.96 -7.25 -7.39
C ALA A 228 9.57 -8.57 -7.93
N LYS A 229 9.30 -8.92 -9.20
CA LYS A 229 9.83 -10.12 -9.84
C LYS A 229 11.22 -9.89 -10.44
N THR A 230 11.43 -8.75 -11.10
CA THR A 230 12.68 -8.41 -11.79
C THR A 230 13.56 -7.47 -10.98
N ASN A 231 13.05 -6.88 -9.91
CA ASN A 231 13.65 -5.80 -9.11
C ASN A 231 13.79 -4.47 -9.87
N ASP A 232 13.17 -4.33 -11.06
CA ASP A 232 13.16 -3.06 -11.76
C ASP A 232 12.43 -1.99 -10.95
N GLY A 233 12.98 -0.78 -10.94
CA GLY A 233 12.42 0.37 -10.24
C GLY A 233 12.62 0.39 -8.72
N ILE A 234 13.15 -0.66 -8.09
CA ILE A 234 13.35 -0.73 -6.62
C ILE A 234 14.28 0.39 -6.12
N ILE A 235 15.32 0.75 -6.88
CA ILE A 235 16.24 1.85 -6.52
C ILE A 235 15.48 3.17 -6.47
N ASN A 236 14.63 3.47 -7.47
CA ASN A 236 13.85 4.70 -7.51
C ASN A 236 12.81 4.74 -6.38
N PHE A 237 12.23 3.59 -6.05
CA PHE A 237 11.35 3.43 -4.91
C PHE A 237 12.09 3.74 -3.60
N ASN A 238 13.28 3.18 -3.37
CA ASN A 238 14.07 3.45 -2.18
C ASN A 238 14.38 4.95 -2.02
N ILE A 239 14.83 5.60 -3.09
CA ILE A 239 15.12 7.05 -3.09
C ILE A 239 13.86 7.85 -2.69
N ALA A 240 12.68 7.46 -3.19
CA ALA A 240 11.43 8.14 -2.86
C ALA A 240 11.03 7.95 -1.39
N ILE A 241 11.19 6.73 -0.85
CA ILE A 241 10.91 6.46 0.57
C ILE A 241 11.87 7.21 1.49
N GLU A 242 13.17 7.16 1.23
CA GLU A 242 14.17 7.88 2.01
C GLU A 242 13.88 9.39 2.04
N ARG A 243 13.52 9.96 0.88
CA ARG A 243 13.16 11.36 0.77
C ARG A 243 11.93 11.71 1.61
N VAL A 244 10.87 10.92 1.52
CA VAL A 244 9.62 11.13 2.26
C VAL A 244 9.85 11.02 3.77
N LEU A 245 10.63 10.05 4.22
CA LEU A 245 10.93 9.83 5.63
C LEU A 245 11.89 10.89 6.20
N ALA A 246 12.86 11.37 5.40
CA ALA A 246 13.78 12.43 5.81
C ALA A 246 13.13 13.83 5.87
N GLU A 247 12.10 14.09 5.04
CA GLU A 247 11.36 15.35 4.98
C GLU A 247 10.08 15.34 5.85
N GLY A 248 9.87 14.33 6.68
CA GLY A 248 8.62 14.02 7.37
C GLY A 248 7.92 15.14 8.14
N ASP A 249 8.58 16.26 8.42
CA ASP A 249 8.01 17.45 9.05
C ASP A 249 7.54 18.53 8.04
N LYS A 250 7.72 18.34 6.73
CA LYS A 250 7.45 19.38 5.71
C LYS A 250 6.17 19.18 4.91
N TYR A 251 5.50 18.06 5.04
CA TYR A 251 4.18 17.84 4.42
C TYR A 251 3.06 18.25 5.37
N THR A 252 3.06 19.52 5.80
CA THR A 252 1.83 20.19 6.26
C THR A 252 1.08 20.61 5.00
N PHE A 253 -0.07 20.02 4.81
CA PHE A 253 -1.03 20.37 3.76
C PHE A 253 -1.61 21.78 4.00
#